data_0161939e18df63ffde67ba603b3f751a
#
_entry.id   0161939e18df63ffde67ba603b3f751a
#
_cell.length_a   1.000
_cell.length_b   1.000
_cell.length_c   1.000
_cell.angle_alpha   90.00
_cell.angle_beta   90.00
_cell.angle_gamma   90.00
#
_symmetry.space_group_name_H-M   'P 1'
#
loop_
_entity.id
_entity.type
_entity.pdbx_description
1 polymer ?
#
loop_
_entity_poly.entity_id
_entity_poly.type
_entity_poly.pdbx_seq_one_letter_code
_entity_poly.pdbx_strand_id
1 'polypeptide(L)'
;MEQATDHAQDAGLLRVVVIGAGPRGTSVVERLALAAAGRQAWAPADLLIDDDDGGALDARPLRIDVVDPYPAGSGRVWDPGQSRNLWMNTPSMFPTVAPERPAGVGRAEHPGLSFEQFRVSGGDGAELSEVERAELEALGPGSFPPRPLYGRYLQ
;
A
#
# COMPACT_ATOMS: atom_id res chain seq x y z
N MET A 1 34.99 17.75 14.63
CA MET A 1 35.60 17.18 13.42
C MET A 1 34.85 15.91 13.03
N GLU A 2 33.49 15.92 13.14
CA GLU A 2 32.59 14.75 13.03
C GLU A 2 31.53 14.87 11.93
N GLN A 3 31.56 15.94 11.13
CA GLN A 3 30.56 16.15 10.05
C GLN A 3 31.04 15.76 8.64
N ALA A 4 32.29 15.31 8.48
CA ALA A 4 32.86 15.01 7.16
C ALA A 4 32.70 13.53 6.72
N THR A 5 32.32 12.62 7.61
CA THR A 5 32.22 11.19 7.33
C THR A 5 30.84 10.76 6.80
N ASP A 6 29.81 11.59 6.94
CA ASP A 6 28.43 11.23 6.53
C ASP A 6 28.20 11.42 5.02
N HIS A 7 28.92 12.32 4.37
CA HIS A 7 28.75 12.58 2.93
C HIS A 7 29.36 11.53 1.99
N ALA A 8 30.31 10.73 2.45
CA ALA A 8 30.95 9.70 1.62
C ALA A 8 30.12 8.40 1.54
N GLN A 9 29.23 8.16 2.50
CA GLN A 9 28.33 7.00 2.51
C GLN A 9 27.04 7.24 1.68
N ASP A 10 26.71 8.49 1.37
CA ASP A 10 25.52 8.87 0.59
C ASP A 10 25.76 8.90 -0.95
N ALA A 11 27.00 8.73 -1.38
CA ALA A 11 27.35 8.73 -2.80
C ALA A 11 26.85 7.43 -3.48
N GLY A 12 25.66 7.49 -4.04
CA GLY A 12 24.99 6.35 -4.71
C GLY A 12 23.66 5.94 -4.09
N LEU A 13 23.26 6.51 -2.95
CA LEU A 13 21.97 6.26 -2.34
C LEU A 13 20.87 7.09 -3.02
N LEU A 14 19.86 6.42 -3.59
CA LEU A 14 18.64 7.10 -4.04
C LEU A 14 17.72 7.37 -2.84
N ARG A 15 17.47 8.65 -2.57
CA ARG A 15 16.54 9.06 -1.50
C ARG A 15 15.24 9.56 -2.08
N VAL A 16 14.12 8.96 -1.65
CA VAL A 16 12.78 9.37 -2.03
C VAL A 16 12.03 9.80 -0.76
N VAL A 17 11.41 10.97 -0.79
CA VAL A 17 10.55 11.44 0.29
C VAL A 17 9.10 11.38 -0.19
N VAL A 18 8.26 10.64 0.54
CA VAL A 18 6.82 10.54 0.28
C VAL A 18 6.09 11.35 1.35
N ILE A 19 5.39 12.40 0.94
CA ILE A 19 4.56 13.20 1.83
C ILE A 19 3.12 12.70 1.71
N GLY A 20 2.61 12.16 2.82
CA GLY A 20 1.31 11.49 2.88
C GLY A 20 1.44 9.97 2.85
N ALA A 21 1.12 9.31 3.98
CA ALA A 21 1.14 7.86 4.16
C ALA A 21 -0.26 7.23 4.15
N GLY A 22 -1.26 7.92 3.62
CA GLY A 22 -2.58 7.33 3.35
C GLY A 22 -2.51 6.30 2.22
N PRO A 23 -3.64 5.72 1.76
CA PRO A 23 -3.67 4.62 0.80
C PRO A 23 -2.85 4.86 -0.48
N ARG A 24 -2.83 6.09 -0.97
CA ARG A 24 -2.05 6.45 -2.16
C ARG A 24 -0.55 6.45 -1.90
N GLY A 25 -0.12 7.07 -0.80
CA GLY A 25 1.29 7.10 -0.40
C GLY A 25 1.82 5.71 -0.13
N THR A 26 1.07 4.89 0.58
CA THR A 26 1.40 3.49 0.86
C THR A 26 1.54 2.68 -0.44
N SER A 27 0.62 2.84 -1.40
CA SER A 27 0.73 2.20 -2.72
C SER A 27 1.97 2.62 -3.51
N VAL A 28 2.40 3.89 -3.40
CA VAL A 28 3.63 4.37 -4.04
C VAL A 28 4.86 3.74 -3.38
N VAL A 29 4.90 3.72 -2.04
CA VAL A 29 6.00 3.11 -1.26
C VAL A 29 6.15 1.63 -1.61
N GLU A 30 5.04 0.88 -1.65
CA GLU A 30 5.03 -0.53 -2.02
C GLU A 30 5.64 -0.75 -3.42
N ARG A 31 5.22 0.03 -4.42
CA ARG A 31 5.74 -0.09 -5.79
C ARG A 31 7.22 0.25 -5.89
N LEU A 32 7.67 1.29 -5.19
CA LEU A 32 9.08 1.65 -5.16
C LEU A 32 9.92 0.55 -4.50
N ALA A 33 9.43 -0.02 -3.39
CA ALA A 33 10.10 -1.11 -2.70
C ALA A 33 10.19 -2.37 -3.58
N LEU A 34 9.11 -2.73 -4.30
CA LEU A 34 9.10 -3.86 -5.24
C LEU A 34 10.07 -3.64 -6.39
N ALA A 35 10.11 -2.44 -6.97
CA ALA A 35 11.03 -2.08 -8.05
C ALA A 35 12.49 -2.15 -7.59
N ALA A 36 12.80 -1.64 -6.39
CA ALA A 36 14.15 -1.72 -5.81
C ALA A 36 14.59 -3.15 -5.50
N ALA A 37 13.64 -4.05 -5.21
CA ALA A 37 13.90 -5.47 -5.00
C ALA A 37 14.04 -6.26 -6.33
N GLY A 38 14.04 -5.60 -7.49
CA GLY A 38 14.09 -6.26 -8.81
C GLY A 38 12.82 -7.04 -9.16
N ARG A 39 11.72 -6.81 -8.40
CA ARG A 39 10.42 -7.41 -8.66
C ARG A 39 9.64 -6.47 -9.58
N GLN A 40 9.07 -7.00 -10.65
CA GLN A 40 8.30 -6.19 -11.58
C GLN A 40 7.11 -5.54 -10.87
N ALA A 41 7.24 -4.25 -10.56
CA ALA A 41 6.10 -3.41 -10.27
C ALA A 41 5.31 -3.29 -11.58
N TRP A 42 4.02 -3.66 -11.56
CA TRP A 42 3.18 -3.50 -12.73
C TRP A 42 3.10 -2.02 -13.15
N ALA A 43 3.49 -1.73 -14.38
CA ALA A 43 3.15 -0.50 -15.07
C ALA A 43 2.27 -0.85 -16.28
N PRO A 44 1.24 -0.06 -16.60
CA PRO A 44 0.55 -0.19 -17.90
C PRO A 44 1.60 -0.14 -19.01
N ALA A 45 1.49 -1.03 -20.00
CA ALA A 45 2.45 -1.12 -21.11
C ALA A 45 2.62 0.21 -21.87
N ASP A 46 1.60 1.06 -21.84
CA ASP A 46 1.53 2.39 -22.43
C ASP A 46 2.22 3.49 -21.59
N LEU A 47 2.61 3.19 -20.34
CA LEU A 47 3.44 4.05 -19.48
C LEU A 47 4.90 3.58 -19.42
N LEU A 48 5.23 2.51 -20.11
CA LEU A 48 6.61 2.18 -20.41
C LEU A 48 7.04 3.23 -21.43
N ILE A 49 7.63 4.33 -20.93
CA ILE A 49 8.50 5.17 -21.74
C ILE A 49 9.49 4.17 -22.32
N ASP A 50 9.57 4.12 -23.65
CA ASP A 50 10.59 3.38 -24.40
C ASP A 50 11.96 3.97 -24.04
N ASP A 51 12.41 3.78 -22.82
CA ASP A 51 13.79 3.93 -22.47
C ASP A 51 14.46 2.60 -22.84
N ASP A 52 15.12 2.62 -23.98
CA ASP A 52 15.93 1.55 -24.56
C ASP A 52 17.04 1.03 -23.58
N ASP A 53 17.16 1.66 -22.44
CA ASP A 53 17.94 1.26 -21.27
C ASP A 53 17.03 0.57 -20.26
N GLY A 54 16.62 -0.68 -20.49
CA GLY A 54 15.77 -1.50 -19.64
C GLY A 54 15.93 -1.27 -18.12
N GLY A 55 15.40 -0.16 -17.65
CA GLY A 55 15.67 0.46 -16.36
C GLY A 55 15.09 -0.33 -15.21
N ALA A 56 15.79 -1.39 -14.82
CA ALA A 56 15.89 -1.68 -13.40
C ALA A 56 16.32 -0.36 -12.75
N LEU A 57 15.53 0.19 -11.83
CA LEU A 57 15.97 1.30 -10.98
C LEU A 57 17.41 0.95 -10.60
N ASP A 58 18.32 1.68 -11.24
CA ASP A 58 19.76 1.59 -11.14
C ASP A 58 20.11 0.92 -9.81
N ALA A 59 20.91 -0.13 -9.77
CA ALA A 59 21.15 -1.00 -8.61
C ALA A 59 21.62 -0.25 -7.33
N ARG A 60 21.29 1.04 -7.25
CA ARG A 60 21.54 1.92 -6.12
C ARG A 60 20.64 1.55 -4.94
N PRO A 61 21.20 1.54 -3.74
CA PRO A 61 20.39 1.42 -2.54
C PRO A 61 19.29 2.49 -2.51
N LEU A 62 18.05 2.09 -2.22
CA LEU A 62 16.90 2.99 -2.11
C LEU A 62 16.57 3.23 -0.63
N ARG A 63 16.48 4.51 -0.25
CA ARG A 63 15.89 4.93 1.02
C ARG A 63 14.60 5.68 0.76
N ILE A 64 13.51 5.25 1.42
CA ILE A 64 12.22 5.90 1.35
C ILE A 64 11.90 6.47 2.74
N ASP A 65 11.84 7.79 2.82
CA ASP A 65 11.39 8.50 4.02
C ASP A 65 9.92 8.88 3.83
N VAL A 66 9.04 8.43 4.71
CA VAL A 66 7.59 8.71 4.64
C VAL A 66 7.22 9.68 5.76
N VAL A 67 6.55 10.77 5.40
CA VAL A 67 6.16 11.82 6.34
C VAL A 67 4.64 12.00 6.31
N ASP A 68 3.99 11.72 7.44
CA ASP A 68 2.54 11.93 7.62
C ASP A 68 2.26 12.19 9.11
N PRO A 69 1.37 13.14 9.46
CA PRO A 69 0.95 13.34 10.85
C PRO A 69 -0.04 12.27 11.34
N TYR A 70 -0.53 11.39 10.44
CA TYR A 70 -1.49 10.33 10.74
C TYR A 70 -0.86 8.94 10.54
N PRO A 71 -1.47 7.88 11.10
CA PRO A 71 -0.97 6.52 10.91
C PRO A 71 -0.84 6.12 9.43
N ALA A 72 0.27 5.44 9.12
CA ALA A 72 0.48 4.92 7.77
C ALA A 72 -0.63 3.93 7.37
N GLY A 73 -0.94 3.90 6.09
CA GLY A 73 -2.00 3.10 5.51
C GLY A 73 -3.36 3.79 5.57
N SER A 74 -3.92 3.94 6.75
CA SER A 74 -5.25 4.54 6.94
C SER A 74 -5.27 6.06 6.74
N GLY A 75 -4.21 6.75 7.12
CA GLY A 75 -4.15 8.20 7.10
C GLY A 75 -5.29 8.84 7.91
N ARG A 76 -5.68 10.06 7.53
CA ARG A 76 -6.77 10.80 8.20
C ARG A 76 -8.16 10.28 7.87
N VAL A 77 -8.37 9.85 6.61
CA VAL A 77 -9.74 9.57 6.09
C VAL A 77 -10.27 8.22 6.57
N TRP A 78 -9.38 7.27 6.77
CA TRP A 78 -9.70 5.89 7.12
C TRP A 78 -9.31 5.55 8.57
N ASP A 79 -9.28 6.56 9.44
CA ASP A 79 -8.95 6.39 10.85
C ASP A 79 -9.84 5.31 11.49
N PRO A 80 -9.27 4.22 12.04
CA PRO A 80 -10.03 3.19 12.72
C PRO A 80 -10.81 3.70 13.96
N GLY A 81 -10.38 4.83 14.52
CA GLY A 81 -11.05 5.46 15.66
C GLY A 81 -12.26 6.33 15.30
N GLN A 82 -12.56 6.52 14.01
CA GLN A 82 -13.70 7.36 13.61
C GLN A 82 -15.05 6.66 13.85
N SER A 83 -16.15 7.42 13.66
CA SER A 83 -17.50 6.88 13.83
C SER A 83 -17.79 5.70 12.89
N ARG A 84 -18.34 4.62 13.44
CA ARG A 84 -18.77 3.44 12.68
C ARG A 84 -20.01 3.68 11.80
N ASN A 85 -20.67 4.82 11.95
CA ASN A 85 -21.75 5.26 11.07
C ASN A 85 -21.25 5.84 9.73
N LEU A 86 -19.93 5.97 9.58
CA LEU A 86 -19.31 6.37 8.31
C LEU A 86 -19.06 5.13 7.47
N TRP A 87 -19.83 4.99 6.41
CA TRP A 87 -19.77 3.84 5.51
C TRP A 87 -18.97 4.16 4.25
N MET A 88 -18.39 3.13 3.66
CA MET A 88 -17.88 3.21 2.30
C MET A 88 -19.04 3.28 1.29
N ASN A 89 -18.78 3.88 0.15
CA ASN A 89 -19.69 3.90 -0.99
C ASN A 89 -19.37 2.81 -2.04
N THR A 90 -18.54 1.86 -1.67
CA THR A 90 -18.06 0.77 -2.53
C THR A 90 -18.28 -0.56 -1.81
N PRO A 91 -18.92 -1.56 -2.42
CA PRO A 91 -19.07 -2.90 -1.84
C PRO A 91 -17.74 -3.56 -1.51
N SER A 92 -17.72 -4.43 -0.51
CA SER A 92 -16.53 -5.09 0.06
C SER A 92 -15.65 -5.80 -0.96
N MET A 93 -16.22 -6.32 -2.03
CA MET A 93 -15.51 -7.06 -3.06
C MET A 93 -14.60 -6.22 -3.96
N PHE A 94 -14.80 -4.88 -4.01
CA PHE A 94 -14.08 -4.01 -4.94
C PHE A 94 -12.89 -3.25 -4.36
N PRO A 95 -12.90 -2.76 -3.09
CA PRO A 95 -11.81 -1.92 -2.60
C PRO A 95 -10.51 -2.73 -2.49
N THR A 96 -9.46 -2.18 -3.04
CA THR A 96 -8.11 -2.74 -2.89
C THR A 96 -7.06 -1.63 -3.03
N VAL A 97 -5.97 -1.76 -2.30
CA VAL A 97 -4.73 -1.00 -2.53
C VAL A 97 -3.73 -1.82 -3.34
N ALA A 98 -3.95 -3.13 -3.42
CA ALA A 98 -3.20 -4.00 -4.31
C ALA A 98 -3.58 -3.69 -5.77
N PRO A 99 -2.62 -3.63 -6.72
CA PRO A 99 -2.95 -3.40 -8.12
C PRO A 99 -3.78 -4.55 -8.68
N GLU A 100 -4.85 -4.20 -9.38
CA GLU A 100 -5.61 -5.16 -10.17
C GLU A 100 -4.79 -5.61 -11.37
N ARG A 101 -4.88 -6.88 -11.72
CA ARG A 101 -4.22 -7.40 -12.92
C ARG A 101 -5.02 -7.05 -14.17
N PRO A 102 -4.39 -6.48 -15.21
CA PRO A 102 -4.93 -6.58 -16.54
C PRO A 102 -4.97 -8.04 -16.99
N ALA A 103 -6.02 -8.43 -17.69
CA ALA A 103 -6.11 -9.74 -18.31
C ALA A 103 -4.91 -9.95 -19.26
N GLY A 104 -4.17 -11.03 -19.07
CA GLY A 104 -3.05 -11.41 -19.95
C GLY A 104 -1.64 -11.01 -19.47
N VAL A 105 -1.50 -10.30 -18.37
CA VAL A 105 -0.19 -10.01 -17.78
C VAL A 105 0.21 -11.09 -16.78
N GLY A 106 1.46 -11.57 -16.87
CA GLY A 106 2.01 -12.61 -15.99
C GLY A 106 1.91 -12.24 -14.50
N ARG A 107 2.15 -13.24 -13.67
CA ARG A 107 1.95 -13.15 -12.21
C ARG A 107 2.92 -12.15 -11.58
N ALA A 108 2.49 -10.88 -11.40
CA ALA A 108 3.14 -10.04 -10.43
C ALA A 108 2.90 -10.65 -9.04
N GLU A 109 3.95 -10.97 -8.32
CA GLU A 109 3.83 -11.39 -6.92
C GLU A 109 3.42 -10.17 -6.12
N HIS A 110 2.12 -10.10 -5.75
CA HIS A 110 1.62 -9.11 -4.83
C HIS A 110 1.63 -9.67 -3.43
N PRO A 111 2.40 -9.09 -2.50
CA PRO A 111 2.36 -9.49 -1.09
C PRO A 111 1.10 -8.97 -0.39
N GLY A 112 0.38 -7.98 -0.97
CA GLY A 112 -0.79 -7.37 -0.35
C GLY A 112 -2.09 -8.14 -0.65
N LEU A 113 -2.99 -8.19 0.33
CA LEU A 113 -4.35 -8.73 0.20
C LEU A 113 -5.29 -7.65 -0.38
N SER A 114 -6.29 -8.05 -1.17
CA SER A 114 -7.45 -7.20 -1.41
C SER A 114 -8.32 -7.14 -0.13
N PHE A 115 -9.21 -6.14 -0.03
CA PHE A 115 -10.13 -6.10 1.12
C PHE A 115 -11.04 -7.33 1.18
N GLU A 116 -11.44 -7.89 0.05
CA GLU A 116 -12.22 -9.14 0.01
C GLU A 116 -11.42 -10.33 0.55
N GLN A 117 -10.13 -10.45 0.20
CA GLN A 117 -9.27 -11.49 0.77
C GLN A 117 -9.07 -11.30 2.27
N PHE A 118 -8.85 -10.05 2.73
CA PHE A 118 -8.78 -9.71 4.14
C PHE A 118 -10.08 -10.08 4.88
N ARG A 119 -11.25 -9.78 4.29
CA ARG A 119 -12.55 -10.16 4.84
C ARG A 119 -12.71 -11.66 4.97
N VAL A 120 -12.39 -12.40 3.90
CA VAL A 120 -12.54 -13.88 3.87
C VAL A 120 -11.58 -14.57 4.83
N SER A 121 -10.38 -14.02 5.02
CA SER A 121 -9.41 -14.55 6.01
C SER A 121 -9.76 -14.21 7.46
N GLY A 122 -10.83 -13.46 7.72
CA GLY A 122 -11.17 -13.01 9.07
C GLY A 122 -10.30 -11.91 9.61
N GLY A 123 -9.65 -11.12 8.73
CA GLY A 123 -8.77 -10.01 9.12
C GLY A 123 -7.36 -10.44 9.45
N ASP A 124 -6.85 -11.46 8.76
CA ASP A 124 -5.50 -11.99 8.98
C ASP A 124 -4.43 -10.88 8.92
N GLY A 125 -3.53 -10.90 9.88
CA GLY A 125 -2.46 -9.91 10.04
C GLY A 125 -2.87 -8.60 10.73
N ALA A 126 -4.17 -8.37 11.05
CA ALA A 126 -4.64 -7.16 11.71
C ALA A 126 -5.05 -7.38 13.17
N GLU A 127 -4.75 -6.41 14.03
CA GLU A 127 -5.25 -6.37 15.39
C GLU A 127 -6.69 -5.87 15.43
N LEU A 128 -7.66 -6.79 15.34
CA LEU A 128 -9.08 -6.49 15.40
C LEU A 128 -9.62 -6.71 16.80
N SER A 129 -10.44 -5.77 17.29
CA SER A 129 -11.29 -5.98 18.47
C SER A 129 -12.38 -7.02 18.18
N GLU A 130 -13.02 -7.54 19.22
CA GLU A 130 -14.15 -8.47 19.06
C GLU A 130 -15.29 -7.88 18.22
N VAL A 131 -15.57 -6.59 18.40
CA VAL A 131 -16.60 -5.87 17.63
C VAL A 131 -16.22 -5.78 16.15
N GLU A 132 -14.96 -5.42 15.84
CA GLU A 132 -14.47 -5.33 14.46
C GLU A 132 -14.46 -6.69 13.78
N ARG A 133 -14.14 -7.75 14.51
CA ARG A 133 -14.17 -9.12 14.00
C ARG A 133 -15.60 -9.56 13.67
N ALA A 134 -16.55 -9.31 14.58
CA ALA A 134 -17.95 -9.62 14.35
C ALA A 134 -18.53 -8.83 13.15
N GLU A 135 -18.16 -7.56 13.01
CA GLU A 135 -18.56 -6.77 11.84
C GLU A 135 -17.97 -7.31 10.53
N LEU A 136 -16.69 -7.70 10.54
CA LEU A 136 -16.03 -8.27 9.36
C LEU A 136 -16.70 -9.58 8.93
N GLU A 137 -17.04 -10.45 9.89
CA GLU A 137 -17.75 -11.71 9.66
C GLU A 137 -19.16 -11.49 9.10
N ALA A 138 -19.84 -10.42 9.53
CA ALA A 138 -21.18 -10.08 9.05
C ALA A 138 -21.21 -9.51 7.63
N LEU A 139 -20.06 -9.06 7.08
CA LEU A 139 -19.99 -8.53 5.74
C LEU A 139 -20.05 -9.63 4.68
N GLY A 140 -20.93 -9.45 3.69
CA GLY A 140 -20.86 -10.17 2.43
C GLY A 140 -20.12 -9.40 1.36
N PRO A 141 -19.83 -9.99 0.19
CA PRO A 141 -19.10 -9.33 -0.90
C PRO A 141 -19.82 -8.07 -1.42
N GLY A 142 -21.16 -8.05 -1.37
CA GLY A 142 -21.98 -6.89 -1.75
C GLY A 142 -22.25 -5.88 -0.63
N SER A 143 -21.77 -6.12 0.58
CA SER A 143 -21.98 -5.23 1.73
C SER A 143 -21.06 -4.02 1.66
N PHE A 144 -21.51 -2.89 2.19
CA PHE A 144 -20.70 -1.69 2.31
C PHE A 144 -20.02 -1.69 3.69
N PRO A 145 -18.69 -1.75 3.79
CA PRO A 145 -18.02 -1.80 5.08
C PRO A 145 -17.99 -0.43 5.77
N PRO A 146 -17.98 -0.38 7.11
CA PRO A 146 -17.65 0.83 7.83
C PRO A 146 -16.24 1.30 7.50
N ARG A 147 -16.04 2.63 7.37
CA ARG A 147 -14.69 3.21 7.11
C ARG A 147 -13.65 2.82 8.14
N PRO A 148 -13.95 2.75 9.47
CA PRO A 148 -12.99 2.28 10.45
C PRO A 148 -12.46 0.87 10.16
N LEU A 149 -13.32 -0.03 9.71
CA LEU A 149 -12.93 -1.41 9.40
C LEU A 149 -12.04 -1.47 8.15
N TYR A 150 -12.35 -0.68 7.13
CA TYR A 150 -11.45 -0.52 5.98
C TYR A 150 -10.11 0.11 6.39
N GLY A 151 -10.11 1.00 7.37
CA GLY A 151 -8.90 1.57 7.96
C GLY A 151 -7.99 0.51 8.60
N ARG A 152 -8.55 -0.52 9.21
CA ARG A 152 -7.78 -1.68 9.74
C ARG A 152 -7.10 -2.49 8.65
N TYR A 153 -7.79 -2.68 7.54
CA TYR A 153 -7.20 -3.33 6.37
C TYR A 153 -6.01 -2.56 5.79
N LEU A 154 -6.02 -1.23 5.89
CA LEU A 154 -4.97 -0.37 5.35
C LEU A 154 -3.72 -0.25 6.25
N GLN A 155 -3.77 -0.66 7.49
CA GLN A 155 -2.67 -0.65 8.46
C GLN A 155 -1.81 -1.91 8.40
#